data_cf5ac6dcf3dd509e8d52349fe9af39b9
#
_entry.id   cf5ac6dcf3dd509e8d52349fe9af39b9
#
_cell.length_a   1.000
_cell.length_b   1.000
_cell.length_c   1.000
_cell.angle_alpha   90.00
_cell.angle_beta   90.00
_cell.angle_gamma   90.00
#
_symmetry.space_group_name_H-M   'P 1'
#
loop_
_entity.id
_entity.type
_entity.pdbx_description
1 polymer ?
#
loop_
_entity_poly.entity_id
_entity_poly.type
_entity_poly.pdbx_seq_one_letter_code
_entity_poly.pdbx_strand_id
1 'polypeptide(L)'
;MFSGSPAVTRRRPVGAVDLTPAPGAVPPPPGGYRMPVRYGYPETPAETTTRLRPVRPRQRWRTVAAAVCVVLGLGLIGGAATGAWLTGDSSAETTRNPYTAARSAWHSVPVDTLFPRTLQGRGAGPGGTHRTWTRIAVAAESTCKDGLDPLLLTTLRSVGCERLVRATYTDATRSSVTTVGLVFTEADAPGMQALRTRFTEQRLGARKDLMPRTYAPEGTTAASFGDGQRASWTVNPLTEIPVVVLAVSGFADGRTVADPQPAPAAMVAGATTDVAQAGLGHEAKGIADRVERGLRRAVADLTEQPR
;
A
#
# COMPACT_ATOMS: atom_id res chain seq x y z
N MET A 1 7.85 59.63 42.05
CA MET A 1 9.30 59.65 41.76
C MET A 1 9.68 58.32 41.13
N PHE A 2 10.14 58.45 39.92
CA PHE A 2 10.82 57.47 39.10
C PHE A 2 10.22 56.05 38.85
N SER A 3 9.56 56.01 37.75
CA SER A 3 9.27 54.96 36.85
C SER A 3 10.55 54.33 36.25
N GLY A 4 10.64 53.01 36.20
CA GLY A 4 11.69 52.27 35.49
C GLY A 4 11.11 50.98 34.92
N SER A 5 10.69 51.03 33.66
CA SER A 5 10.35 49.82 32.87
C SER A 5 11.63 49.11 32.42
N PRO A 6 11.71 47.80 32.55
CA PRO A 6 12.80 47.06 31.92
C PRO A 6 12.49 46.77 30.45
N ALA A 7 13.48 47.01 29.60
CA ALA A 7 13.45 46.73 28.17
C ALA A 7 13.36 45.24 27.88
N VAL A 8 12.41 44.84 27.06
CA VAL A 8 12.27 43.48 26.52
C VAL A 8 13.25 43.31 25.37
N THR A 9 14.30 42.57 25.62
CA THR A 9 15.26 42.15 24.58
C THR A 9 14.65 41.05 23.74
N ARG A 10 14.21 41.37 22.51
CA ARG A 10 13.80 40.38 21.51
C ARG A 10 15.03 39.55 21.09
N ARG A 11 15.04 38.28 21.44
CA ARG A 11 15.95 37.29 20.84
C ARG A 11 15.51 37.03 19.40
N ARG A 12 16.43 37.25 18.44
CA ARG A 12 16.28 36.84 17.05
C ARG A 12 16.27 35.31 16.97
N PRO A 13 15.36 34.69 16.16
CA PRO A 13 15.46 33.26 15.85
C PRO A 13 16.67 33.03 14.93
N VAL A 14 17.51 32.10 15.30
CA VAL A 14 18.62 31.59 14.50
C VAL A 14 18.02 30.63 13.46
N GLY A 15 18.26 30.90 12.16
CA GLY A 15 17.97 29.93 11.11
C GLY A 15 17.03 30.34 9.97
N ALA A 16 16.89 31.67 9.70
CA ALA A 16 16.28 32.07 8.44
C ALA A 16 17.36 32.18 7.35
N VAL A 17 17.33 31.29 6.37
CA VAL A 17 18.15 31.37 5.15
C VAL A 17 17.51 32.43 4.27
N ASP A 18 18.25 33.50 3.99
CA ASP A 18 17.84 34.58 3.09
C ASP A 18 18.01 34.11 1.63
N LEU A 19 16.89 33.94 0.93
CA LEU A 19 16.81 33.55 -0.47
C LEU A 19 16.64 34.73 -1.43
N THR A 20 17.15 35.91 -1.09
CA THR A 20 17.08 37.06 -2.00
C THR A 20 18.17 36.93 -3.05
N PRO A 21 17.88 36.86 -4.36
CA PRO A 21 18.89 36.83 -5.40
C PRO A 21 19.55 38.21 -5.54
N ALA A 22 20.88 38.25 -5.57
CA ALA A 22 21.67 39.43 -5.82
C ALA A 22 21.41 40.00 -7.23
N PRO A 23 21.25 41.33 -7.41
CA PRO A 23 21.08 41.93 -8.72
C PRO A 23 22.47 42.11 -9.39
N GLY A 24 22.59 41.61 -10.62
CA GLY A 24 23.68 42.03 -11.51
C GLY A 24 24.64 40.95 -11.96
N ALA A 25 24.21 40.07 -12.86
CA ALA A 25 25.14 39.44 -13.81
C ALA A 25 24.51 39.49 -15.19
N VAL A 26 25.01 40.38 -16.04
CA VAL A 26 24.67 40.50 -17.45
C VAL A 26 25.24 39.30 -18.21
N PRO A 27 24.49 38.57 -19.03
CA PRO A 27 25.04 37.49 -19.86
C PRO A 27 25.85 38.07 -21.03
N PRO A 28 26.97 37.43 -21.44
CA PRO A 28 27.77 37.85 -22.60
C PRO A 28 27.01 37.62 -23.91
N PRO A 29 27.28 38.43 -24.96
CA PRO A 29 26.58 38.33 -26.25
C PRO A 29 27.01 37.06 -27.00
N PRO A 30 26.15 36.53 -27.86
CA PRO A 30 26.43 35.32 -28.63
C PRO A 30 27.50 35.60 -29.70
N GLY A 31 28.55 34.79 -29.67
CA GLY A 31 29.65 34.85 -30.65
C GLY A 31 29.18 34.46 -32.03
N GLY A 32 29.52 35.31 -32.99
CA GLY A 32 29.18 35.12 -34.42
C GLY A 32 29.86 33.91 -35.05
N TYR A 33 29.14 33.17 -35.81
CA TYR A 33 29.61 32.08 -36.66
C TYR A 33 30.42 32.63 -37.81
N ARG A 34 31.73 32.32 -37.88
CA ARG A 34 32.55 32.51 -39.06
C ARG A 34 32.33 31.36 -40.01
N MET A 35 31.87 31.66 -41.24
CA MET A 35 31.82 30.70 -42.33
C MET A 35 33.27 30.39 -42.80
N PRO A 36 33.60 29.12 -43.09
CA PRO A 36 34.87 28.79 -43.74
C PRO A 36 34.79 29.07 -45.25
N VAL A 37 35.84 29.67 -45.72
CA VAL A 37 36.10 29.99 -47.15
C VAL A 37 36.29 28.69 -47.91
N ARG A 38 35.55 28.52 -49.02
CA ARG A 38 35.74 27.43 -49.99
C ARG A 38 37.04 27.67 -50.76
N TYR A 39 38.00 26.81 -50.65
CA TYR A 39 39.10 26.64 -51.59
C TYR A 39 38.62 25.70 -52.72
N GLY A 40 38.67 26.17 -53.97
CA GLY A 40 38.44 25.37 -55.16
C GLY A 40 39.60 24.41 -55.38
N TYR A 41 39.33 23.16 -55.67
CA TYR A 41 40.28 22.19 -56.15
C TYR A 41 40.26 22.13 -57.67
N PRO A 42 41.41 21.99 -58.36
CA PRO A 42 41.49 21.82 -59.79
C PRO A 42 41.00 20.43 -60.22
N GLU A 43 40.26 20.37 -61.32
CA GLU A 43 39.76 19.16 -61.95
C GLU A 43 40.94 18.31 -62.47
N THR A 44 41.00 17.06 -62.07
CA THR A 44 41.87 16.04 -62.70
C THR A 44 41.06 15.19 -63.64
N PRO A 45 41.69 14.72 -64.79
CA PRO A 45 41.02 14.13 -65.92
C PRO A 45 40.41 12.75 -65.61
N ALA A 46 39.29 12.46 -66.27
CA ALA A 46 38.51 11.26 -66.24
C ALA A 46 39.35 9.98 -66.53
N GLU A 47 39.49 9.10 -65.52
CA GLU A 47 39.94 7.74 -65.83
C GLU A 47 38.77 6.87 -66.23
N THR A 48 38.93 6.17 -67.33
CA THR A 48 38.00 5.23 -67.94
C THR A 48 37.85 4.01 -67.08
N THR A 49 36.76 3.89 -66.32
CA THR A 49 36.45 2.72 -65.54
C THR A 49 35.91 1.60 -66.47
N THR A 50 36.70 0.59 -66.65
CA THR A 50 36.29 -0.69 -67.26
C THR A 50 35.21 -1.35 -66.41
N ARG A 51 34.01 -1.50 -66.96
CA ARG A 51 32.90 -2.22 -66.34
C ARG A 51 33.28 -3.68 -66.10
N LEU A 52 33.60 -4.08 -64.89
CA LEU A 52 33.64 -5.47 -64.48
C LEU A 52 32.22 -6.02 -64.33
N ARG A 53 31.90 -6.96 -65.18
CA ARG A 53 30.63 -7.70 -65.18
C ARG A 53 30.63 -8.62 -63.95
N PRO A 54 29.68 -8.50 -62.96
CA PRO A 54 29.65 -9.40 -61.83
C PRO A 54 29.23 -10.82 -62.29
N VAL A 55 30.14 -11.77 -62.17
CA VAL A 55 29.82 -13.20 -62.29
C VAL A 55 29.07 -13.59 -61.02
N ARG A 56 27.78 -13.94 -61.16
CA ARG A 56 27.00 -14.49 -60.04
C ARG A 56 27.45 -15.92 -59.76
N PRO A 57 28.10 -16.18 -58.61
CA PRO A 57 28.32 -17.58 -58.22
C PRO A 57 26.96 -18.20 -57.91
N ARG A 58 26.75 -19.40 -58.37
CA ARG A 58 25.55 -20.23 -58.20
C ARG A 58 25.38 -20.54 -56.69
N GLN A 59 24.60 -19.70 -55.98
CA GLN A 59 24.46 -19.70 -54.52
C GLN A 59 23.40 -20.70 -54.02
N ARG A 60 23.39 -21.92 -54.59
CA ARG A 60 22.46 -22.97 -54.14
C ARG A 60 22.79 -23.50 -52.74
N TRP A 61 24.04 -23.43 -52.31
CA TRP A 61 24.48 -23.89 -50.99
C TRP A 61 24.04 -22.93 -49.84
N ARG A 62 24.00 -21.66 -50.10
CA ARG A 62 23.57 -20.68 -49.12
C ARG A 62 22.06 -20.73 -48.82
N THR A 63 21.25 -21.02 -49.82
CA THR A 63 19.81 -21.23 -49.66
C THR A 63 19.49 -22.50 -48.93
N VAL A 64 20.24 -23.61 -49.16
CA VAL A 64 20.10 -24.85 -48.41
C VAL A 64 20.53 -24.67 -46.93
N ALA A 65 21.66 -23.99 -46.71
CA ALA A 65 22.10 -23.69 -45.33
C ALA A 65 21.11 -22.80 -44.58
N ALA A 66 20.52 -21.76 -45.23
CA ALA A 66 19.51 -20.94 -44.62
C ALA A 66 18.21 -21.72 -44.29
N ALA A 67 17.78 -22.61 -45.19
CA ALA A 67 16.63 -23.47 -44.93
C ALA A 67 16.84 -24.43 -43.76
N VAL A 68 18.03 -25.04 -43.65
CA VAL A 68 18.38 -25.92 -42.53
C VAL A 68 18.39 -25.11 -41.19
N CYS A 69 18.96 -23.92 -41.17
CA CYS A 69 18.96 -23.08 -39.97
C CYS A 69 17.54 -22.65 -39.54
N VAL A 70 16.64 -22.38 -40.49
CA VAL A 70 15.23 -22.02 -40.17
C VAL A 70 14.49 -23.25 -39.63
N VAL A 71 14.67 -24.44 -40.18
CA VAL A 71 14.03 -25.66 -39.68
C VAL A 71 14.57 -26.04 -38.30
N LEU A 72 15.88 -25.94 -38.06
CA LEU A 72 16.48 -26.18 -36.75
C LEU A 72 16.03 -25.10 -35.73
N GLY A 73 15.94 -23.81 -36.14
CA GLY A 73 15.47 -22.73 -35.29
C GLY A 73 13.99 -22.89 -34.88
N LEU A 74 13.12 -23.22 -35.84
CA LEU A 74 11.72 -23.52 -35.57
C LEU A 74 11.53 -24.78 -34.74
N GLY A 75 12.37 -25.83 -34.96
CA GLY A 75 12.37 -27.04 -34.15
C GLY A 75 12.79 -26.81 -32.70
N LEU A 76 13.76 -25.92 -32.45
CA LEU A 76 14.20 -25.54 -31.11
C LEU A 76 13.12 -24.71 -30.39
N ILE A 77 12.47 -23.78 -31.08
CA ILE A 77 11.38 -22.96 -30.51
C ILE A 77 10.15 -23.84 -30.25
N GLY A 78 9.78 -24.72 -31.19
CA GLY A 78 8.68 -25.68 -31.03
C GLY A 78 8.95 -26.69 -29.94
N GLY A 79 10.19 -27.21 -29.87
CA GLY A 79 10.64 -28.16 -28.83
C GLY A 79 10.66 -27.55 -27.44
N ALA A 80 11.06 -26.28 -27.31
CA ALA A 80 11.01 -25.56 -26.03
C ALA A 80 9.56 -25.33 -25.54
N ALA A 81 8.65 -25.02 -26.46
CA ALA A 81 7.22 -24.82 -26.11
C ALA A 81 6.54 -26.15 -25.74
N THR A 82 6.79 -27.23 -26.49
CA THR A 82 6.23 -28.55 -26.17
C THR A 82 6.95 -29.22 -25.02
N GLY A 83 8.27 -28.98 -24.85
CA GLY A 83 9.04 -29.44 -23.69
C GLY A 83 8.51 -28.82 -22.38
N ALA A 84 8.25 -27.52 -22.38
CA ALA A 84 7.64 -26.83 -21.22
C ALA A 84 6.23 -27.37 -20.88
N TRP A 85 5.50 -27.88 -21.89
CA TRP A 85 4.18 -28.49 -21.68
C TRP A 85 4.26 -29.96 -21.19
N LEU A 86 5.29 -30.71 -21.61
CA LEU A 86 5.46 -32.12 -21.24
C LEU A 86 6.32 -32.32 -19.98
N THR A 87 7.19 -31.38 -19.65
CA THR A 87 7.92 -31.32 -18.39
C THR A 87 7.25 -30.37 -17.39
N GLY A 88 6.00 -29.99 -17.68
CA GLY A 88 5.16 -29.23 -16.78
C GLY A 88 5.29 -29.80 -15.37
N ASP A 89 5.83 -29.00 -14.48
CA ASP A 89 5.84 -29.17 -13.04
C ASP A 89 6.85 -30.16 -12.42
N SER A 90 8.13 -29.98 -12.70
CA SER A 90 9.11 -30.62 -11.79
C SER A 90 10.22 -29.68 -11.27
N SER A 91 10.20 -28.40 -11.56
CA SER A 91 11.18 -27.43 -11.04
C SER A 91 10.71 -25.99 -11.01
N ALA A 92 9.40 -25.71 -11.16
CA ALA A 92 8.87 -24.48 -10.62
C ALA A 92 8.89 -24.68 -9.11
N GLU A 93 9.81 -24.03 -8.40
CA GLU A 93 9.59 -23.67 -7.01
C GLU A 93 8.15 -23.13 -6.98
N THR A 94 7.25 -23.90 -6.40
CA THR A 94 5.85 -23.53 -6.27
C THR A 94 5.82 -22.38 -5.28
N THR A 95 6.18 -21.18 -5.75
CA THR A 95 5.96 -19.95 -5.00
C THR A 95 4.47 -19.97 -4.70
N ARG A 96 4.13 -20.27 -3.46
CA ARG A 96 2.72 -20.35 -3.04
C ARG A 96 2.06 -19.04 -3.42
N ASN A 97 1.00 -19.12 -4.21
CA ASN A 97 0.24 -17.93 -4.57
C ASN A 97 -0.14 -17.18 -3.28
N PRO A 98 0.21 -15.88 -3.12
CA PRO A 98 -0.09 -15.10 -1.93
C PRO A 98 -1.56 -15.15 -1.52
N TYR A 99 -2.48 -15.28 -2.48
CA TYR A 99 -3.91 -15.44 -2.23
C TYR A 99 -4.22 -16.77 -1.52
N THR A 100 -3.62 -17.87 -1.94
CA THR A 100 -3.80 -19.18 -1.30
C THR A 100 -3.19 -19.20 0.09
N ALA A 101 -1.98 -18.64 0.25
CA ALA A 101 -1.31 -18.54 1.54
C ALA A 101 -2.10 -17.65 2.51
N ALA A 102 -2.61 -16.51 2.03
CA ALA A 102 -3.37 -15.59 2.85
C ALA A 102 -4.71 -16.16 3.31
N ARG A 103 -5.41 -16.95 2.48
CA ARG A 103 -6.68 -17.60 2.90
C ARG A 103 -6.50 -18.49 4.11
N SER A 104 -5.37 -19.19 4.23
CA SER A 104 -5.08 -20.04 5.38
C SER A 104 -4.47 -19.30 6.57
N ALA A 105 -4.09 -18.03 6.44
CA ALA A 105 -3.33 -17.31 7.45
C ALA A 105 -4.08 -17.16 8.79
N TRP A 106 -5.40 -17.12 8.79
CA TRP A 106 -6.19 -17.02 10.04
C TRP A 106 -6.00 -18.20 10.98
N HIS A 107 -5.65 -19.39 10.48
CA HIS A 107 -5.39 -20.59 11.29
C HIS A 107 -3.92 -21.05 11.26
N SER A 108 -3.13 -20.66 10.25
CA SER A 108 -1.75 -21.09 10.11
C SER A 108 -0.74 -20.10 10.73
N VAL A 109 -1.14 -18.84 10.92
CA VAL A 109 -0.29 -17.81 11.53
C VAL A 109 -0.64 -17.68 13.01
N PRO A 110 0.35 -17.70 13.92
CA PRO A 110 0.10 -17.50 15.35
C PRO A 110 -0.64 -16.19 15.64
N VAL A 111 -1.59 -16.23 16.55
CA VAL A 111 -2.41 -15.05 16.91
C VAL A 111 -1.55 -13.87 17.38
N ASP A 112 -0.46 -14.10 18.06
CA ASP A 112 0.47 -13.05 18.51
C ASP A 112 1.27 -12.43 17.37
N THR A 113 1.31 -13.06 16.18
CA THR A 113 1.86 -12.50 14.93
C THR A 113 0.83 -11.65 14.22
N LEU A 114 -0.44 -12.13 14.10
CA LEU A 114 -1.53 -11.37 13.49
C LEU A 114 -1.89 -10.15 14.35
N PHE A 115 -1.99 -10.33 15.67
CA PHE A 115 -2.34 -9.30 16.63
C PHE A 115 -1.29 -9.26 17.75
N PRO A 116 -0.15 -8.61 17.55
CA PRO A 116 0.90 -8.54 18.58
C PRO A 116 0.38 -7.97 19.90
N ARG A 117 0.92 -8.45 21.03
CA ARG A 117 0.53 -7.96 22.38
C ARG A 117 0.76 -6.46 22.54
N THR A 118 1.78 -5.93 21.87
CA THR A 118 2.10 -4.50 21.86
C THR A 118 2.38 -4.06 20.43
N LEU A 119 1.77 -2.95 20.02
CA LEU A 119 2.00 -2.31 18.74
C LEU A 119 2.71 -0.97 18.95
N GLN A 120 3.84 -0.79 18.26
CA GLN A 120 4.57 0.47 18.25
C GLN A 120 4.11 1.37 17.10
N GLY A 121 3.60 2.52 17.46
CA GLY A 121 3.03 3.50 16.56
C GLY A 121 3.94 4.70 16.29
N ARG A 122 5.17 4.47 15.81
CA ARG A 122 6.05 5.60 15.45
C ARG A 122 5.36 6.51 14.45
N GLY A 123 5.24 7.80 14.80
CA GLY A 123 4.62 8.81 13.94
C GLY A 123 3.11 8.62 13.69
N ALA A 124 2.42 7.76 14.44
CA ALA A 124 1.03 7.44 14.15
C ALA A 124 0.01 8.35 14.82
N GLY A 125 0.42 9.12 15.82
CA GLY A 125 -0.46 10.03 16.53
C GLY A 125 -0.57 11.41 15.86
N PRO A 126 -1.46 12.27 16.38
CA PRO A 126 -1.59 13.65 15.95
C PRO A 126 -0.23 14.36 15.94
N GLY A 127 0.03 15.14 14.90
CA GLY A 127 1.29 15.86 14.75
C GLY A 127 2.52 14.96 14.60
N GLY A 128 2.35 13.69 14.23
CA GLY A 128 3.45 12.73 14.08
C GLY A 128 3.99 12.19 15.41
N THR A 129 3.24 12.32 16.51
CA THR A 129 3.61 11.77 17.81
C THR A 129 3.64 10.24 17.80
N HIS A 130 4.48 9.67 18.68
CA HIS A 130 4.53 8.23 18.84
C HIS A 130 3.35 7.72 19.66
N ARG A 131 2.85 6.55 19.32
CA ARG A 131 1.82 5.83 20.04
C ARG A 131 2.30 4.44 20.41
N THR A 132 1.79 3.92 21.49
CA THR A 132 1.94 2.52 21.87
C THR A 132 0.58 1.98 22.25
N TRP A 133 0.24 0.82 21.70
CA TRP A 133 -1.03 0.15 22.00
C TRP A 133 -0.78 -1.21 22.60
N THR A 134 -1.56 -1.53 23.59
CA THR A 134 -1.54 -2.83 24.26
C THR A 134 -2.81 -3.58 23.93
N ARG A 135 -2.67 -4.84 23.51
CA ARG A 135 -3.81 -5.71 23.24
C ARG A 135 -4.51 -6.08 24.56
N ILE A 136 -5.82 -5.81 24.61
CA ILE A 136 -6.69 -6.20 25.72
C ILE A 136 -7.09 -7.66 25.56
N ALA A 137 -7.65 -8.02 24.38
CA ALA A 137 -8.10 -9.38 24.11
C ALA A 137 -8.14 -9.67 22.61
N VAL A 138 -8.19 -10.95 22.28
CA VAL A 138 -8.52 -11.46 20.96
C VAL A 138 -9.86 -12.16 21.06
N ALA A 139 -10.77 -11.85 20.13
CA ALA A 139 -12.05 -12.56 20.03
C ALA A 139 -11.81 -14.01 19.59
N ALA A 140 -12.65 -14.91 20.05
CA ALA A 140 -12.77 -16.20 19.40
C ALA A 140 -13.05 -15.98 17.92
N GLU A 141 -12.50 -16.83 17.06
CA GLU A 141 -12.80 -16.76 15.62
C GLU A 141 -14.32 -16.88 15.41
N SER A 142 -14.80 -16.12 14.46
CA SER A 142 -16.24 -16.07 14.20
C SER A 142 -16.54 -16.08 12.70
N THR A 143 -17.78 -16.46 12.38
CA THR A 143 -18.30 -16.18 11.05
C THR A 143 -18.48 -14.68 10.88
N CYS A 144 -18.47 -14.21 9.65
CA CYS A 144 -18.67 -12.78 9.39
C CYS A 144 -20.07 -12.30 9.82
N LYS A 145 -21.05 -13.17 9.83
CA LYS A 145 -22.44 -12.86 10.22
C LYS A 145 -22.52 -12.42 11.68
N ASP A 146 -21.69 -13.01 12.55
CA ASP A 146 -21.72 -12.71 13.98
C ASP A 146 -20.90 -11.47 14.35
N GLY A 147 -19.94 -11.10 13.51
CA GLY A 147 -18.98 -10.05 13.82
C GLY A 147 -19.06 -8.79 12.95
N LEU A 148 -19.91 -8.75 11.93
CA LEU A 148 -20.13 -7.59 11.08
C LEU A 148 -21.59 -7.10 11.14
N ASP A 149 -21.78 -5.81 10.97
CA ASP A 149 -23.12 -5.27 10.76
C ASP A 149 -23.74 -5.81 9.46
N PRO A 150 -25.06 -6.01 9.40
CA PRO A 150 -25.73 -6.62 8.23
C PRO A 150 -25.45 -5.89 6.92
N LEU A 151 -25.34 -4.56 6.96
CA LEU A 151 -25.07 -3.76 5.76
C LEU A 151 -23.61 -3.89 5.30
N LEU A 152 -22.64 -3.90 6.23
CA LEU A 152 -21.25 -4.16 5.89
C LEU A 152 -21.08 -5.59 5.34
N LEU A 153 -21.74 -6.58 5.96
CA LEU A 153 -21.76 -7.96 5.47
C LEU A 153 -22.32 -8.03 4.06
N THR A 154 -23.43 -7.33 3.78
CA THR A 154 -24.04 -7.25 2.44
C THR A 154 -23.11 -6.59 1.44
N THR A 155 -22.39 -5.53 1.87
CA THR A 155 -21.41 -4.82 1.04
C THR A 155 -20.25 -5.73 0.63
N LEU A 156 -19.81 -6.63 1.51
CA LEU A 156 -18.74 -7.60 1.26
C LEU A 156 -19.21 -8.89 0.57
N ARG A 157 -20.52 -9.07 0.31
CA ARG A 157 -21.05 -10.30 -0.28
C ARG A 157 -20.40 -10.69 -1.61
N SER A 158 -20.02 -9.69 -2.42
CA SER A 158 -19.40 -9.92 -3.74
C SER A 158 -18.04 -10.62 -3.67
N VAL A 159 -17.35 -10.53 -2.55
CA VAL A 159 -16.03 -11.16 -2.33
C VAL A 159 -16.11 -12.41 -1.46
N GLY A 160 -17.28 -12.75 -0.96
CA GLY A 160 -17.44 -13.78 0.04
C GLY A 160 -16.81 -13.41 1.39
N CYS A 161 -17.17 -14.13 2.42
CA CYS A 161 -16.52 -13.98 3.70
C CYS A 161 -16.31 -15.36 4.33
N GLU A 162 -15.05 -15.78 4.35
CA GLU A 162 -14.65 -17.08 4.89
C GLU A 162 -14.56 -17.03 6.41
N ARG A 163 -13.82 -16.03 6.95
CA ARG A 163 -13.56 -15.92 8.38
C ARG A 163 -13.33 -14.47 8.81
N LEU A 164 -13.75 -14.17 10.04
CA LEU A 164 -13.43 -12.92 10.72
C LEU A 164 -12.65 -13.20 12.00
N VAL A 165 -11.48 -12.57 12.14
CA VAL A 165 -10.70 -12.55 13.39
C VAL A 165 -10.56 -11.12 13.88
N ARG A 166 -10.65 -10.89 15.21
CA ARG A 166 -10.67 -9.55 15.80
C ARG A 166 -9.84 -9.49 17.07
N ALA A 167 -9.26 -8.32 17.32
CA ALA A 167 -8.62 -8.01 18.59
C ALA A 167 -8.98 -6.60 19.03
N THR A 168 -9.01 -6.37 20.34
CA THR A 168 -9.22 -5.05 20.93
C THR A 168 -7.95 -4.58 21.64
N TYR A 169 -7.59 -3.34 21.38
CA TYR A 169 -6.41 -2.66 21.91
C TYR A 169 -6.82 -1.43 22.72
N THR A 170 -5.95 -0.99 23.61
CA THR A 170 -6.02 0.31 24.28
C THR A 170 -4.71 1.06 24.10
N ASP A 171 -4.75 2.39 24.13
CA ASP A 171 -3.57 3.24 24.14
C ASP A 171 -2.83 3.18 25.51
N ALA A 172 -1.64 3.77 25.57
CA ALA A 172 -0.80 3.75 26.77
C ALA A 172 -1.46 4.44 27.97
N THR A 173 -2.33 5.41 27.74
CA THR A 173 -3.06 6.14 28.79
C THR A 173 -4.39 5.48 29.17
N ARG A 174 -4.80 4.46 28.45
CA ARG A 174 -6.10 3.77 28.59
C ARG A 174 -7.28 4.73 28.40
N SER A 175 -7.12 5.74 27.58
CA SER A 175 -8.15 6.73 27.27
C SER A 175 -8.99 6.36 26.05
N SER A 176 -8.46 5.48 25.21
CA SER A 176 -9.12 4.97 24.00
C SER A 176 -9.11 3.45 23.93
N VAL A 177 -10.10 2.92 23.25
CA VAL A 177 -10.19 1.50 22.89
C VAL A 177 -10.41 1.38 21.39
N THR A 178 -9.81 0.36 20.77
CA THR A 178 -9.92 0.14 19.32
C THR A 178 -10.05 -1.35 19.04
N THR A 179 -11.11 -1.73 18.36
CA THR A 179 -11.24 -3.08 17.78
C THR A 179 -10.69 -3.04 16.36
N VAL A 180 -9.76 -3.92 16.04
CA VAL A 180 -9.27 -4.21 14.70
C VAL A 180 -9.72 -5.59 14.27
N GLY A 181 -10.08 -5.75 13.00
CA GLY A 181 -10.52 -7.02 12.42
C GLY A 181 -9.89 -7.28 11.06
N LEU A 182 -9.71 -8.56 10.77
CA LEU A 182 -9.29 -9.09 9.50
C LEU A 182 -10.41 -9.99 8.97
N VAL A 183 -11.02 -9.56 7.85
CA VAL A 183 -12.02 -10.34 7.13
C VAL A 183 -11.29 -11.08 6.01
N PHE A 184 -11.15 -12.38 6.15
CA PHE A 184 -10.62 -13.26 5.11
C PHE A 184 -11.74 -13.57 4.11
N THR A 185 -11.47 -13.38 2.82
CA THR A 185 -12.47 -13.49 1.75
C THR A 185 -12.14 -14.64 0.81
N GLU A 186 -13.16 -15.10 0.09
CA GLU A 186 -13.07 -16.16 -0.93
C GLU A 186 -12.61 -15.62 -2.29
N ALA A 187 -12.53 -14.29 -2.45
CA ALA A 187 -12.26 -13.65 -3.73
C ALA A 187 -10.84 -13.91 -4.25
N ASP A 188 -10.70 -13.82 -5.55
CA ASP A 188 -9.44 -13.73 -6.27
C ASP A 188 -8.96 -12.27 -6.42
N ALA A 189 -7.82 -12.04 -7.08
CA ALA A 189 -7.25 -10.71 -7.26
C ALA A 189 -8.19 -9.76 -8.03
N PRO A 190 -8.84 -10.14 -9.15
CA PRO A 190 -9.86 -9.33 -9.81
C PRO A 190 -11.03 -8.96 -8.89
N GLY A 191 -11.53 -9.89 -8.09
CA GLY A 191 -12.62 -9.65 -7.15
C GLY A 191 -12.26 -8.63 -6.07
N MET A 192 -11.06 -8.74 -5.48
CA MET A 192 -10.58 -7.77 -4.50
C MET A 192 -10.31 -6.40 -5.13
N GLN A 193 -9.79 -6.35 -6.36
CA GLN A 193 -9.62 -5.10 -7.09
C GLN A 193 -10.97 -4.43 -7.37
N ALA A 194 -11.98 -5.17 -7.80
CA ALA A 194 -13.33 -4.66 -8.02
C ALA A 194 -13.94 -4.11 -6.72
N LEU A 195 -13.77 -4.82 -5.59
CA LEU A 195 -14.20 -4.33 -4.28
C LEU A 195 -13.49 -3.02 -3.92
N ARG A 196 -12.17 -2.94 -4.09
CA ARG A 196 -11.38 -1.73 -3.80
C ARG A 196 -11.87 -0.54 -4.65
N THR A 197 -12.08 -0.74 -5.94
CA THR A 197 -12.61 0.27 -6.86
C THR A 197 -13.98 0.77 -6.39
N ARG A 198 -14.89 -0.14 -6.04
CA ARG A 198 -16.21 0.21 -5.52
C ARG A 198 -16.14 0.99 -4.21
N PHE A 199 -15.24 0.61 -3.29
CA PHE A 199 -15.02 1.36 -2.04
C PHE A 199 -14.55 2.79 -2.30
N THR A 200 -13.69 2.99 -3.30
CA THR A 200 -13.18 4.31 -3.69
C THR A 200 -14.24 5.16 -4.37
N GLU A 201 -14.89 4.64 -5.43
CA GLU A 201 -15.85 5.36 -6.24
C GLU A 201 -17.11 5.73 -5.47
N GLN A 202 -17.63 4.82 -4.66
CA GLN A 202 -18.83 5.02 -3.86
C GLN A 202 -18.54 5.57 -2.45
N ARG A 203 -17.28 5.85 -2.12
CA ARG A 203 -16.84 6.35 -0.82
C ARG A 203 -17.36 5.50 0.35
N LEU A 204 -17.44 4.17 0.18
CA LEU A 204 -18.03 3.28 1.16
C LEU A 204 -17.31 3.33 2.51
N GLY A 205 -15.99 3.52 2.52
CA GLY A 205 -15.21 3.66 3.75
C GLY A 205 -15.57 4.89 4.60
N ALA A 206 -16.28 5.88 4.03
CA ALA A 206 -16.73 7.08 4.75
C ALA A 206 -18.17 6.98 5.27
N ARG A 207 -18.90 5.90 4.98
CA ARG A 207 -20.31 5.75 5.36
C ARG A 207 -20.44 5.28 6.80
N LYS A 208 -21.22 6.04 7.62
CA LYS A 208 -21.49 5.71 9.03
C LYS A 208 -22.20 4.35 9.21
N ASP A 209 -23.08 4.01 8.30
CA ASP A 209 -23.85 2.76 8.31
C ASP A 209 -23.03 1.51 7.91
N LEU A 210 -21.74 1.72 7.55
CA LEU A 210 -20.77 0.66 7.27
C LEU A 210 -19.66 0.60 8.33
N MET A 211 -19.85 1.23 9.51
CA MET A 211 -18.89 1.11 10.60
C MET A 211 -18.73 -0.34 11.06
N PRO A 212 -17.48 -0.79 11.31
CA PRO A 212 -17.24 -2.10 11.87
C PRO A 212 -17.86 -2.25 13.27
N ARG A 213 -18.27 -3.47 13.62
CA ARG A 213 -18.68 -3.80 14.98
C ARG A 213 -17.48 -3.85 15.93
N THR A 214 -17.73 -3.45 17.14
CA THR A 214 -16.78 -3.55 18.24
C THR A 214 -16.65 -5.00 18.74
N TYR A 215 -15.56 -5.27 19.45
CA TYR A 215 -15.41 -6.44 20.32
C TYR A 215 -15.12 -5.92 21.73
N ALA A 216 -16.09 -6.09 22.61
CA ALA A 216 -16.10 -5.60 23.99
C ALA A 216 -15.93 -6.78 24.96
N PRO A 217 -14.70 -7.21 25.29
CA PRO A 217 -14.48 -8.33 26.20
C PRO A 217 -14.89 -7.96 27.63
N GLU A 218 -15.73 -8.79 28.22
CA GLU A 218 -16.20 -8.61 29.60
C GLU A 218 -15.06 -8.54 30.61
N GLY A 219 -15.24 -7.79 31.69
CA GLY A 219 -14.25 -7.63 32.74
C GLY A 219 -13.00 -6.84 32.38
N THR A 220 -12.98 -6.17 31.23
CA THR A 220 -11.86 -5.36 30.74
C THR A 220 -12.22 -3.88 30.61
N THR A 221 -11.23 -3.04 30.35
CA THR A 221 -11.44 -1.61 30.06
C THR A 221 -12.24 -1.36 28.78
N ALA A 222 -12.45 -2.38 27.95
CA ALA A 222 -13.26 -2.30 26.74
C ALA A 222 -14.68 -2.86 26.93
N ALA A 223 -15.09 -3.27 28.12
CA ALA A 223 -16.37 -3.92 28.36
C ALA A 223 -17.59 -3.07 27.95
N SER A 224 -17.48 -1.75 28.01
CA SER A 224 -18.52 -0.79 27.57
C SER A 224 -18.42 -0.39 26.11
N PHE A 225 -17.47 -0.93 25.32
CA PHE A 225 -17.25 -0.54 23.94
C PHE A 225 -18.27 -1.19 23.00
N GLY A 226 -19.48 -0.69 23.03
CA GLY A 226 -20.60 -1.12 22.17
C GLY A 226 -20.78 -0.25 20.92
N ASP A 227 -21.94 -0.42 20.29
CA ASP A 227 -22.26 0.28 19.04
C ASP A 227 -22.37 1.81 19.21
N GLY A 228 -22.89 2.28 20.34
CA GLY A 228 -23.02 3.72 20.64
C GLY A 228 -21.69 4.41 20.95
N GLN A 229 -20.63 3.66 21.23
CA GLN A 229 -19.30 4.17 21.57
C GLN A 229 -18.38 4.26 20.35
N ARG A 230 -18.80 3.79 19.17
CA ARG A 230 -18.02 3.86 17.94
C ARG A 230 -17.81 5.32 17.52
N ALA A 231 -16.57 5.77 17.50
CA ALA A 231 -16.24 7.17 17.24
C ALA A 231 -15.52 7.40 15.91
N SER A 232 -14.55 6.56 15.59
CA SER A 232 -13.83 6.68 14.31
C SER A 232 -13.50 5.29 13.74
N TRP A 233 -13.49 5.18 12.42
CA TRP A 233 -13.29 3.88 11.77
C TRP A 233 -12.50 3.97 10.48
N THR A 234 -11.99 2.81 10.05
CA THR A 234 -11.44 2.58 8.71
C THR A 234 -11.84 1.20 8.22
N VAL A 235 -12.08 1.08 6.90
CA VAL A 235 -12.28 -0.20 6.20
C VAL A 235 -11.43 -0.17 4.93
N ASN A 236 -10.50 -1.10 4.83
CA ASN A 236 -9.49 -1.14 3.79
C ASN A 236 -9.45 -2.52 3.10
N PRO A 237 -10.12 -2.70 1.94
CA PRO A 237 -9.92 -3.88 1.09
C PRO A 237 -8.49 -3.90 0.54
N LEU A 238 -7.77 -5.01 0.75
CA LEU A 238 -6.44 -5.22 0.19
C LEU A 238 -6.55 -5.83 -1.21
N THR A 239 -5.61 -5.52 -2.09
CA THR A 239 -5.61 -6.02 -3.47
C THR A 239 -4.56 -7.09 -3.72
N GLU A 240 -3.55 -7.19 -2.87
CA GLU A 240 -2.45 -8.15 -2.98
C GLU A 240 -2.76 -9.47 -2.27
N ILE A 241 -3.71 -9.45 -1.36
CA ILE A 241 -4.20 -10.61 -0.61
C ILE A 241 -5.72 -10.49 -0.37
N PRO A 242 -6.47 -11.60 -0.26
CA PRO A 242 -7.93 -11.60 -0.14
C PRO A 242 -8.39 -11.26 1.28
N VAL A 243 -8.01 -10.10 1.78
CA VAL A 243 -8.35 -9.66 3.14
C VAL A 243 -8.87 -8.23 3.14
N VAL A 244 -9.91 -7.98 3.94
CA VAL A 244 -10.35 -6.62 4.27
C VAL A 244 -9.93 -6.32 5.71
N VAL A 245 -9.11 -5.28 5.88
CA VAL A 245 -8.72 -4.78 7.20
C VAL A 245 -9.71 -3.73 7.65
N LEU A 246 -10.23 -3.87 8.85
CA LEU A 246 -11.16 -2.91 9.43
C LEU A 246 -10.74 -2.57 10.86
N ALA A 247 -11.03 -1.34 11.28
CA ALA A 247 -10.87 -0.94 12.67
C ALA A 247 -11.91 0.11 13.05
N VAL A 248 -12.26 0.11 14.32
CA VAL A 248 -13.13 1.11 14.92
C VAL A 248 -12.60 1.45 16.30
N SER A 249 -12.50 2.76 16.59
CA SER A 249 -12.03 3.30 17.88
C SER A 249 -13.13 4.07 18.58
N GLY A 250 -13.01 4.17 19.91
CA GLY A 250 -13.88 4.96 20.76
C GLY A 250 -13.19 5.32 22.07
N PHE A 251 -13.89 6.07 22.91
CA PHE A 251 -13.43 6.43 24.25
C PHE A 251 -13.52 5.23 25.20
N ALA A 252 -12.51 5.06 26.05
CA ALA A 252 -12.47 3.96 27.02
C ALA A 252 -13.43 4.15 28.19
N ASP A 253 -13.92 5.38 28.42
CA ASP A 253 -14.86 5.69 29.51
C ASP A 253 -16.33 5.28 29.20
N GLY A 254 -16.58 4.73 28.00
CA GLY A 254 -17.90 4.26 27.59
C GLY A 254 -18.89 5.31 27.17
N ARG A 255 -18.44 6.57 26.98
CA ARG A 255 -19.35 7.65 26.52
C ARG A 255 -19.87 7.35 25.12
N THR A 256 -21.13 7.72 24.89
CA THR A 256 -21.75 7.66 23.55
C THR A 256 -21.22 8.77 22.66
N VAL A 257 -21.01 8.46 21.39
CA VAL A 257 -20.52 9.40 20.38
C VAL A 257 -21.66 9.77 19.42
N ALA A 258 -22.08 11.03 19.46
CA ALA A 258 -23.18 11.54 18.65
C ALA A 258 -22.80 11.70 17.17
N ASP A 259 -21.57 12.14 16.89
CA ASP A 259 -21.07 12.39 15.52
C ASP A 259 -19.79 11.61 15.23
N PRO A 260 -19.89 10.30 14.97
CA PRO A 260 -18.74 9.48 14.57
C PRO A 260 -18.24 9.89 13.18
N GLN A 261 -16.92 9.82 12.97
CA GLN A 261 -16.25 10.26 11.74
C GLN A 261 -15.30 9.18 11.20
N PRO A 262 -15.22 8.98 9.86
CA PRO A 262 -14.21 8.09 9.30
C PRO A 262 -12.81 8.63 9.64
N ALA A 263 -11.84 7.74 9.85
CA ALA A 263 -10.50 8.11 10.28
C ALA A 263 -9.86 9.22 9.42
N PRO A 264 -9.95 9.20 8.08
CA PRO A 264 -9.41 10.30 7.28
C PRO A 264 -10.01 11.67 7.61
N ALA A 265 -11.30 11.75 7.93
CA ALA A 265 -11.94 13.02 8.31
C ALA A 265 -11.50 13.47 9.72
N ALA A 266 -11.44 12.54 10.68
CA ALA A 266 -10.99 12.82 12.03
C ALA A 266 -9.48 13.15 12.14
N MET A 267 -8.70 12.89 11.09
CA MET A 267 -7.26 13.18 11.02
C MET A 267 -6.90 14.46 10.28
N VAL A 268 -7.90 15.19 9.77
CA VAL A 268 -7.65 16.46 9.09
C VAL A 268 -7.01 17.45 10.07
N ALA A 269 -5.93 18.11 9.62
CA ALA A 269 -5.25 19.11 10.43
C ALA A 269 -6.21 20.26 10.77
N GLY A 270 -6.27 20.63 12.05
CA GLY A 270 -7.16 21.70 12.54
C GLY A 270 -8.62 21.27 12.75
N ALA A 271 -8.97 19.99 12.60
CA ALA A 271 -10.31 19.52 12.93
C ALA A 271 -10.61 19.69 14.43
N THR A 272 -11.81 20.20 14.74
CA THR A 272 -12.21 20.64 16.10
C THR A 272 -13.22 19.71 16.77
N THR A 273 -13.62 18.62 16.12
CA THR A 273 -14.55 17.66 16.72
C THR A 273 -13.88 16.88 17.86
N ASP A 274 -14.66 16.46 18.84
CA ASP A 274 -14.15 15.66 19.98
C ASP A 274 -13.40 14.40 19.51
N VAL A 275 -13.90 13.75 18.45
CA VAL A 275 -13.29 12.58 17.84
C VAL A 275 -11.89 12.88 17.28
N ALA A 276 -11.76 14.03 16.60
CA ALA A 276 -10.49 14.47 16.01
C ALA A 276 -9.50 14.93 17.09
N GLN A 277 -9.96 15.73 18.08
CA GLN A 277 -9.12 16.24 19.16
C GLN A 277 -8.61 15.12 20.08
N ALA A 278 -9.44 14.11 20.33
CA ALA A 278 -9.03 12.91 21.06
C ALA A 278 -8.09 12.00 20.24
N GLY A 279 -7.89 12.28 18.93
CA GLY A 279 -7.01 11.50 18.07
C GLY A 279 -7.57 10.12 17.69
N LEU A 280 -8.88 9.88 17.81
CA LEU A 280 -9.48 8.57 17.59
C LEU A 280 -9.34 8.07 16.15
N GLY A 281 -9.27 8.99 15.17
CA GLY A 281 -8.92 8.62 13.80
C GLY A 281 -7.52 8.03 13.68
N HIS A 282 -6.56 8.60 14.41
CA HIS A 282 -5.19 8.09 14.47
C HIS A 282 -5.11 6.72 15.18
N GLU A 283 -5.96 6.50 16.19
CA GLU A 283 -6.05 5.21 16.87
C GLU A 283 -6.54 4.11 15.90
N ALA A 284 -7.70 4.33 15.24
CA ALA A 284 -8.27 3.38 14.29
C ALA A 284 -7.31 3.09 13.14
N LYS A 285 -6.83 4.13 12.45
CA LYS A 285 -5.92 3.96 11.30
C LYS A 285 -4.56 3.42 11.73
N GLY A 286 -4.01 3.93 12.81
CA GLY A 286 -2.69 3.55 13.29
C GLY A 286 -2.58 2.07 13.65
N ILE A 287 -3.58 1.49 14.31
CA ILE A 287 -3.64 0.07 14.63
C ILE A 287 -3.89 -0.76 13.37
N ALA A 288 -4.87 -0.38 12.53
CA ALA A 288 -5.16 -1.06 11.27
C ALA A 288 -3.92 -1.19 10.39
N ASP A 289 -3.17 -0.10 10.17
CA ASP A 289 -1.96 -0.09 9.34
C ASP A 289 -0.85 -1.01 9.89
N ARG A 290 -0.77 -1.21 11.19
CA ARG A 290 0.26 -2.06 11.80
C ARG A 290 -0.11 -3.53 11.73
N VAL A 291 -1.37 -3.83 11.97
CA VAL A 291 -1.91 -5.18 11.80
C VAL A 291 -1.84 -5.60 10.32
N GLU A 292 -2.21 -4.73 9.40
CA GLU A 292 -2.06 -4.95 7.96
C GLU A 292 -0.61 -5.27 7.58
N ARG A 293 0.36 -4.46 8.02
CA ARG A 293 1.78 -4.72 7.73
C ARG A 293 2.28 -6.01 8.36
N GLY A 294 1.79 -6.36 9.55
CA GLY A 294 2.08 -7.64 10.20
C GLY A 294 1.57 -8.82 9.37
N LEU A 295 0.32 -8.75 8.93
CA LEU A 295 -0.30 -9.76 8.08
C LEU A 295 0.44 -9.92 6.74
N ARG A 296 0.77 -8.81 6.05
CA ARG A 296 1.51 -8.86 4.79
C ARG A 296 2.86 -9.58 4.93
N ARG A 297 3.60 -9.31 6.01
CA ARG A 297 4.86 -10.01 6.31
C ARG A 297 4.63 -11.49 6.58
N ALA A 298 3.67 -11.82 7.41
CA ALA A 298 3.37 -13.21 7.72
C ALA A 298 2.96 -14.02 6.48
N VAL A 299 2.19 -13.41 5.55
CA VAL A 299 1.83 -14.04 4.27
C VAL A 299 3.06 -14.19 3.35
N ALA A 300 3.95 -13.19 3.30
CA ALA A 300 5.20 -13.30 2.56
C ALA A 300 6.06 -14.45 3.10
N ASP A 301 6.24 -14.54 4.42
CA ASP A 301 6.98 -15.63 5.06
C ASP A 301 6.39 -17.01 4.73
N LEU A 302 5.05 -17.12 4.66
CA LEU A 302 4.37 -18.37 4.26
C LEU A 302 4.58 -18.74 2.80
N THR A 303 4.81 -17.74 1.92
CA THR A 303 5.06 -17.98 0.49
C THR A 303 6.52 -18.33 0.19
N GLU A 304 7.44 -17.87 1.04
CA GLU A 304 8.88 -18.10 0.88
C GLU A 304 9.38 -19.40 1.54
N GLN A 305 8.59 -20.01 2.43
CA GLN A 305 9.01 -21.25 3.12
C GLN A 305 9.02 -22.44 2.13
N PRO A 306 10.19 -23.06 1.85
CA PRO A 306 10.25 -24.31 1.11
C PRO A 306 9.57 -25.44 1.92
N ARG A 307 8.95 -26.39 1.24
CA ARG A 307 8.38 -27.61 1.85
C ARG A 307 9.47 -28.60 2.20
#